data_15bb1ea830bd818c9f7cd77a891d684f
#
_entry.id   15bb1ea830bd818c9f7cd77a891d684f
#
_cell.length_a   1.000
_cell.length_b   1.000
_cell.length_c   1.000
_cell.angle_alpha   90.00
_cell.angle_beta   90.00
_cell.angle_gamma   90.00
#
_symmetry.space_group_name_H-M   'P 1'
#
loop_
_entity.id
_entity.type
_entity.pdbx_description
1 polymer ?
#
loop_
_entity_poly.entity_id
_entity_poly.type
_entity_poly.pdbx_seq_one_letter_code
_entity_poly.pdbx_strand_id
1 'polypeptide(L)'
;MAVLIRRLEEPDQVDLFDCGDEPLNNYLRRHAWANQQKSSIGVTYVAIEEGAPRTVLGYFTLATASVPRDSFPKKYVRGLPPYDLPLILLARLAVDRRFSGKGLGHALISEAFNVALRVADDVGCRGIIADAYRGRVEWYSRYGFVALEGGAPTGPERMFLDMRTIRMALKQP
;
A
#
# COMPACT_ATOMS: atom_id res chain seq x y z
N MET A 1 3.43 1.66 23.34
CA MET A 1 2.11 1.49 22.69
C MET A 1 2.21 0.29 21.76
N ALA A 2 1.51 -0.78 22.09
CA ALA A 2 1.41 -1.92 21.19
C ALA A 2 0.38 -1.61 20.10
N VAL A 3 0.73 -1.82 18.85
CA VAL A 3 -0.13 -1.54 17.69
C VAL A 3 -0.51 -2.85 17.02
N LEU A 4 -1.81 -3.03 16.81
CA LEU A 4 -2.36 -4.12 16.03
C LEU A 4 -2.75 -3.60 14.63
N ILE A 5 -2.32 -4.31 13.58
CA ILE A 5 -2.74 -4.02 12.21
C ILE A 5 -3.64 -5.15 11.73
N ARG A 6 -4.85 -4.82 11.31
CA ARG A 6 -5.86 -5.77 10.83
C ARG A 6 -6.76 -5.13 9.78
N ARG A 7 -7.61 -5.93 9.16
CA ARG A 7 -8.61 -5.38 8.24
C ARG A 7 -9.56 -4.40 8.95
N LEU A 8 -9.99 -3.39 8.21
CA LEU A 8 -11.04 -2.46 8.65
C LEU A 8 -12.32 -3.23 8.98
N GLU A 9 -12.94 -2.90 10.10
CA GLU A 9 -14.22 -3.41 10.57
C GLU A 9 -15.24 -2.27 10.70
N GLU A 10 -16.54 -2.58 10.58
CA GLU A 10 -17.61 -1.57 10.60
C GLU A 10 -17.58 -0.66 11.86
N PRO A 11 -17.35 -1.19 13.07
CA PRO A 11 -17.34 -0.37 14.27
C PRO A 11 -16.05 0.43 14.50
N ASP A 12 -15.09 0.42 13.58
CA ASP A 12 -13.86 1.20 13.73
C ASP A 12 -14.13 2.70 13.66
N GLN A 13 -13.48 3.44 14.55
CA GLN A 13 -13.67 4.87 14.70
C GLN A 13 -12.81 5.63 13.70
N VAL A 14 -13.36 5.84 12.52
CA VAL A 14 -12.67 6.52 11.40
C VAL A 14 -12.92 8.03 11.35
N ASP A 15 -13.96 8.53 12.04
CA ASP A 15 -14.41 9.93 11.94
C ASP A 15 -13.37 10.94 12.45
N LEU A 16 -12.59 10.54 13.45
CA LEU A 16 -11.56 11.38 14.07
C LEU A 16 -10.20 11.30 13.37
N PHE A 17 -10.08 10.45 12.39
CA PHE A 17 -8.82 10.29 11.65
C PHE A 17 -8.49 11.54 10.85
N ASP A 18 -7.26 12.04 11.02
CA ASP A 18 -6.76 13.21 10.29
C ASP A 18 -5.25 13.07 10.01
N CYS A 19 -4.91 12.75 8.76
CA CYS A 19 -3.53 12.69 8.30
C CYS A 19 -3.01 14.01 7.70
N GLY A 20 -3.85 15.04 7.64
CA GLY A 20 -3.51 16.32 7.01
C GLY A 20 -3.76 16.38 5.50
N ASP A 21 -4.24 15.31 4.91
CA ASP A 21 -4.60 15.20 3.49
C ASP A 21 -6.08 14.82 3.38
N GLU A 22 -6.91 15.78 2.98
CA GLU A 22 -8.36 15.57 2.99
C GLU A 22 -8.86 14.48 2.04
N PRO A 23 -8.33 14.29 0.84
CA PRO A 23 -8.66 13.12 0.02
C PRO A 23 -8.44 11.78 0.72
N LEU A 24 -7.34 11.63 1.46
CA LEU A 24 -7.06 10.41 2.24
C LEU A 24 -7.98 10.27 3.45
N ASN A 25 -8.26 11.36 4.16
CA ASN A 25 -9.22 11.40 5.26
C ASN A 25 -10.62 11.00 4.79
N ASN A 26 -11.09 11.61 3.71
CA ASN A 26 -12.41 11.37 3.14
C ASN A 26 -12.56 9.94 2.63
N TYR A 27 -11.52 9.38 2.02
CA TYR A 27 -11.55 7.98 1.59
C TYR A 27 -11.80 7.03 2.77
N LEU A 28 -11.02 7.15 3.83
CA LEU A 28 -11.17 6.28 5.00
C LEU A 28 -12.56 6.40 5.62
N ARG A 29 -13.03 7.64 5.81
CA ARG A 29 -14.31 7.91 6.48
C ARG A 29 -15.54 7.48 5.68
N ARG A 30 -15.51 7.59 4.35
CA ARG A 30 -16.71 7.48 3.52
C ARG A 30 -16.70 6.32 2.52
N HIS A 31 -15.52 5.87 2.09
CA HIS A 31 -15.41 4.95 0.97
C HIS A 31 -14.78 3.60 1.31
N ALA A 32 -13.83 3.57 2.25
CA ALA A 32 -13.04 2.37 2.51
C ALA A 32 -13.89 1.15 2.85
N TRP A 33 -14.86 1.29 3.75
CA TRP A 33 -15.74 0.19 4.15
C TRP A 33 -16.62 -0.30 2.99
N ALA A 34 -17.27 0.62 2.27
CA ALA A 34 -18.11 0.26 1.13
C ALA A 34 -17.31 -0.39 -0.01
N ASN A 35 -16.11 0.11 -0.28
CA ASN A 35 -15.24 -0.48 -1.30
C ASN A 35 -14.82 -1.90 -0.95
N GLN A 36 -14.60 -2.17 0.33
CA GLN A 36 -14.24 -3.50 0.82
C GLN A 36 -15.43 -4.46 0.82
N GLN A 37 -16.57 -4.04 1.35
CA GLN A 37 -17.70 -4.93 1.62
C GLN A 37 -18.70 -5.06 0.46
N LYS A 38 -18.94 -3.97 -0.28
CA LYS A 38 -19.96 -3.94 -1.33
C LYS A 38 -19.39 -4.11 -2.72
N SER A 39 -18.28 -3.42 -3.00
CA SER A 39 -17.74 -3.34 -4.36
C SER A 39 -16.57 -4.29 -4.60
N SER A 40 -15.92 -4.79 -3.55
CA SER A 40 -14.74 -5.68 -3.64
C SER A 40 -13.61 -5.12 -4.51
N ILE A 41 -13.42 -3.79 -4.47
CA ILE A 41 -12.41 -3.09 -5.28
C ILE A 41 -11.16 -2.70 -4.51
N GLY A 42 -11.12 -2.96 -3.22
CA GLY A 42 -9.97 -2.72 -2.38
C GLY A 42 -10.22 -3.21 -0.95
N VAL A 43 -9.15 -3.61 -0.27
CA VAL A 43 -9.19 -3.99 1.14
C VAL A 43 -8.36 -3.02 1.93
N THR A 44 -8.95 -2.45 2.98
CA THR A 44 -8.30 -1.51 3.88
C THR A 44 -7.87 -2.19 5.17
N TYR A 45 -6.63 -1.96 5.55
CA TYR A 45 -6.03 -2.38 6.80
C TYR A 45 -5.82 -1.16 7.68
N VAL A 46 -6.16 -1.28 8.94
CA VAL A 46 -6.05 -0.20 9.92
C VAL A 46 -5.09 -0.58 11.04
N ALA A 47 -4.32 0.38 11.50
CA ALA A 47 -3.55 0.30 12.72
C ALA A 47 -4.38 0.86 13.87
N ILE A 48 -4.55 0.08 14.92
CA ILE A 48 -5.24 0.47 16.16
C ILE A 48 -4.34 0.21 17.36
N GLU A 49 -4.58 0.88 18.47
CA GLU A 49 -3.90 0.57 19.72
C GLU A 49 -4.48 -0.70 20.33
N GLU A 50 -3.61 -1.65 20.68
CA GLU A 50 -4.01 -2.90 21.31
C GLU A 50 -4.61 -2.62 22.70
N GLY A 51 -5.81 -3.15 22.94
CA GLY A 51 -6.54 -2.96 24.21
C GLY A 51 -7.27 -1.61 24.37
N ALA A 52 -7.13 -0.70 23.40
CA ALA A 52 -7.85 0.59 23.38
C ALA A 52 -9.14 0.54 22.53
N PRO A 53 -10.00 1.56 22.63
CA PRO A 53 -11.12 1.73 21.70
C PRO A 53 -10.59 1.73 20.25
N ARG A 54 -11.43 1.31 19.33
CA ARG A 54 -11.15 1.09 17.90
C ARG A 54 -10.77 2.37 17.12
N THR A 55 -9.97 3.23 17.73
CA THR A 55 -9.47 4.46 17.10
C THR A 55 -8.42 4.12 16.06
N VAL A 56 -8.63 4.57 14.84
CA VAL A 56 -7.69 4.36 13.76
C VAL A 56 -6.52 5.33 13.87
N LEU A 57 -5.30 4.79 13.97
CA LEU A 57 -4.04 5.52 14.07
C LEU A 57 -3.38 5.73 12.70
N GLY A 58 -3.67 4.84 11.76
CA GLY A 58 -3.17 4.84 10.41
C GLY A 58 -3.83 3.75 9.59
N TYR A 59 -3.68 3.79 8.27
CA TYR A 59 -4.24 2.78 7.40
C TYR A 59 -3.47 2.64 6.09
N PHE A 60 -3.68 1.53 5.41
CA PHE A 60 -3.35 1.36 4.00
C PHE A 60 -4.46 0.59 3.29
N THR A 61 -4.54 0.78 1.98
CA THR A 61 -5.49 0.06 1.12
C THR A 61 -4.75 -0.63 0.00
N LEU A 62 -5.07 -1.91 -0.20
CA LEU A 62 -4.55 -2.73 -1.29
C LEU A 62 -5.67 -3.06 -2.28
N ALA A 63 -5.31 -3.09 -3.56
CA ALA A 63 -6.16 -3.55 -4.64
C ALA A 63 -5.33 -4.33 -5.66
N THR A 64 -5.97 -5.06 -6.56
CA THR A 64 -5.30 -5.68 -7.68
C THR A 64 -5.05 -4.67 -8.80
N ALA A 65 -3.99 -4.87 -9.55
CA ALA A 65 -3.67 -4.05 -10.72
C ALA A 65 -3.05 -4.92 -11.83
N SER A 66 -3.16 -4.42 -13.05
CA SER A 66 -2.50 -4.99 -14.22
C SER A 66 -1.78 -3.86 -14.94
N VAL A 67 -0.51 -4.04 -15.25
CA VAL A 67 0.32 -2.99 -15.86
C VAL A 67 1.00 -3.57 -17.10
N PRO A 68 0.94 -2.85 -18.24
CA PRO A 68 1.58 -3.28 -19.47
C PRO A 68 3.06 -3.58 -19.25
N ARG A 69 3.51 -4.71 -19.80
CA ARG A 69 4.90 -5.15 -19.71
C ARG A 69 5.90 -4.08 -20.14
N ASP A 70 5.56 -3.30 -21.15
CA ASP A 70 6.43 -2.27 -21.72
C ASP A 70 6.64 -1.06 -20.83
N SER A 71 5.84 -0.92 -19.75
CA SER A 71 6.00 0.13 -18.73
C SER A 71 7.17 -0.16 -17.79
N PHE A 72 7.73 -1.37 -17.82
CA PHE A 72 8.80 -1.79 -16.90
C PHE A 72 10.18 -1.66 -17.53
N PRO A 73 11.22 -1.31 -16.75
CA PRO A 73 12.61 -1.47 -17.18
C PRO A 73 12.88 -2.91 -17.61
N LYS A 74 13.63 -3.09 -18.70
CA LYS A 74 13.89 -4.40 -19.33
C LYS A 74 14.37 -5.48 -18.37
N LYS A 75 15.16 -5.11 -17.36
CA LYS A 75 15.70 -6.05 -16.36
C LYS A 75 14.61 -6.78 -15.56
N TYR A 76 13.43 -6.18 -15.38
CA TYR A 76 12.32 -6.77 -14.62
C TYR A 76 11.43 -7.68 -15.45
N VAL A 77 11.48 -7.56 -16.78
CA VAL A 77 10.60 -8.28 -17.70
C VAL A 77 11.32 -9.27 -18.61
N ARG A 78 12.65 -9.34 -18.51
CA ARG A 78 13.44 -10.30 -19.30
C ARG A 78 12.98 -11.73 -19.03
N GLY A 79 12.66 -12.47 -20.09
CA GLY A 79 12.20 -13.86 -20.00
C GLY A 79 10.74 -14.03 -19.58
N LEU A 80 10.01 -12.95 -19.35
CA LEU A 80 8.58 -13.01 -19.08
C LEU A 80 7.77 -13.01 -20.38
N PRO A 81 6.58 -13.65 -20.37
CA PRO A 81 5.68 -13.60 -21.52
C PRO A 81 5.21 -12.18 -21.83
N PRO A 82 4.72 -11.92 -23.05
CA PRO A 82 4.36 -10.56 -23.51
C PRO A 82 2.97 -10.10 -23.02
N TYR A 83 2.60 -10.47 -21.81
CA TYR A 83 1.33 -10.09 -21.19
C TYR A 83 1.52 -8.99 -20.18
N ASP A 84 0.42 -8.31 -19.86
CA ASP A 84 0.37 -7.39 -18.71
C ASP A 84 0.75 -8.14 -17.43
N LEU A 85 1.46 -7.47 -16.54
CA LEU A 85 1.91 -8.07 -15.29
C LEU A 85 0.88 -7.89 -14.18
N PRO A 86 0.55 -8.98 -13.45
CA PRO A 86 -0.32 -8.90 -12.28
C PRO A 86 0.44 -8.29 -11.10
N LEU A 87 -0.14 -7.28 -10.48
CA LEU A 87 0.46 -6.52 -9.38
C LEU A 87 -0.56 -6.29 -8.27
N ILE A 88 -0.04 -5.95 -7.11
CA ILE A 88 -0.80 -5.35 -6.02
C ILE A 88 -0.58 -3.84 -6.06
N LEU A 89 -1.67 -3.09 -6.08
CA LEU A 89 -1.65 -1.64 -5.93
C LEU A 89 -1.74 -1.28 -4.45
N LEU A 90 -0.71 -0.63 -3.91
CA LEU A 90 -0.81 0.12 -2.67
C LEU A 90 -1.50 1.44 -2.98
N ALA A 91 -2.82 1.43 -2.94
CA ALA A 91 -3.64 2.54 -3.41
C ALA A 91 -3.59 3.74 -2.47
N ARG A 92 -3.44 3.48 -1.17
CA ARG A 92 -3.39 4.51 -0.14
C ARG A 92 -2.56 4.05 1.05
N LEU A 93 -1.85 4.99 1.67
CA LEU A 93 -1.19 4.80 2.95
C LEU A 93 -1.16 6.14 3.68
N ALA A 94 -1.66 6.17 4.90
CA ALA A 94 -1.71 7.38 5.70
C ALA A 94 -1.59 7.10 7.19
N VAL A 95 -0.99 8.03 7.93
CA VAL A 95 -0.84 8.02 9.38
C VAL A 95 -1.50 9.28 9.95
N ASP A 96 -2.28 9.12 10.99
CA ASP A 96 -2.87 10.26 11.72
C ASP A 96 -1.76 11.17 12.25
N ARG A 97 -1.93 12.48 12.13
CA ARG A 97 -0.93 13.50 12.53
C ARG A 97 -0.48 13.34 13.98
N ARG A 98 -1.36 12.92 14.87
CA ARG A 98 -1.07 12.69 16.29
C ARG A 98 -0.05 11.58 16.53
N PHE A 99 0.11 10.67 15.56
CA PHE A 99 0.98 9.50 15.63
C PHE A 99 2.10 9.53 14.59
N SER A 100 2.26 10.63 13.88
CA SER A 100 3.33 10.83 12.89
C SER A 100 4.71 10.80 13.56
N GLY A 101 5.72 10.34 12.84
CA GLY A 101 7.11 10.29 13.33
C GLY A 101 7.42 9.19 14.37
N LYS A 102 6.45 8.31 14.66
CA LYS A 102 6.60 7.23 15.65
C LYS A 102 6.80 5.84 15.03
N GLY A 103 7.18 5.77 13.77
CA GLY A 103 7.42 4.50 13.06
C GLY A 103 6.18 3.81 12.52
N LEU A 104 4.99 4.37 12.70
CA LEU A 104 3.74 3.72 12.29
C LEU A 104 3.65 3.53 10.77
N GLY A 105 4.15 4.48 9.98
CA GLY A 105 4.22 4.34 8.52
C GLY A 105 5.08 3.15 8.07
N HIS A 106 6.18 2.91 8.79
CA HIS A 106 7.02 1.72 8.55
C HIS A 106 6.28 0.42 8.89
N ALA A 107 5.57 0.38 10.00
CA ALA A 107 4.78 -0.80 10.37
C ALA A 107 3.68 -1.09 9.33
N LEU A 108 2.99 -0.07 8.86
CA LEU A 108 1.94 -0.19 7.84
C LEU A 108 2.49 -0.72 6.50
N ILE A 109 3.59 -0.17 6.00
CA ILE A 109 4.15 -0.64 4.72
C ILE A 109 4.73 -2.05 4.85
N SER A 110 5.31 -2.39 5.99
CA SER A 110 5.80 -3.75 6.26
C SER A 110 4.66 -4.76 6.25
N GLU A 111 3.51 -4.45 6.84
CA GLU A 111 2.35 -5.35 6.78
C GLU A 111 1.76 -5.42 5.35
N ALA A 112 1.78 -4.32 4.59
CA ALA A 112 1.40 -4.36 3.18
C ALA A 112 2.28 -5.34 2.38
N PHE A 113 3.58 -5.41 2.66
CA PHE A 113 4.48 -6.38 2.05
C PHE A 113 4.14 -7.82 2.46
N ASN A 114 3.82 -8.06 3.73
CA ASN A 114 3.40 -9.38 4.20
C ASN A 114 2.11 -9.85 3.50
N VAL A 115 1.14 -8.96 3.34
CA VAL A 115 -0.10 -9.27 2.61
C VAL A 115 0.21 -9.59 1.14
N ALA A 116 1.03 -8.77 0.48
CA ALA A 116 1.40 -8.98 -0.91
C ALA A 116 2.14 -10.31 -1.14
N LEU A 117 2.97 -10.72 -0.20
CA LEU A 117 3.65 -12.03 -0.26
C LEU A 117 2.65 -13.18 -0.18
N ARG A 118 1.67 -13.11 0.72
CA ARG A 118 0.60 -14.13 0.79
C ARG A 118 -0.19 -14.21 -0.52
N VAL A 119 -0.53 -13.08 -1.11
CA VAL A 119 -1.20 -13.03 -2.41
C VAL A 119 -0.31 -13.62 -3.52
N ALA A 120 0.98 -13.30 -3.52
CA ALA A 120 1.91 -13.83 -4.51
C ALA A 120 2.05 -15.36 -4.43
N ASP A 121 2.00 -15.93 -3.24
CA ASP A 121 2.08 -17.36 -3.03
C ASP A 121 0.80 -18.10 -3.43
N ASP A 122 -0.36 -17.48 -3.21
CA ASP A 122 -1.67 -18.11 -3.47
C ASP A 122 -2.15 -17.92 -4.92
N VAL A 123 -1.89 -16.77 -5.54
CA VAL A 123 -2.48 -16.40 -6.83
C VAL A 123 -1.44 -16.06 -7.89
N GLY A 124 -0.28 -15.60 -7.48
CA GLY A 124 0.73 -15.03 -8.36
C GLY A 124 0.65 -13.51 -8.43
N CYS A 125 1.79 -12.87 -8.20
CA CYS A 125 1.91 -11.41 -8.20
C CYS A 125 3.37 -11.05 -8.46
N ARG A 126 3.60 -10.15 -9.40
CA ARG A 126 4.96 -9.76 -9.79
C ARG A 126 5.59 -8.77 -8.83
N GLY A 127 4.80 -8.00 -8.14
CA GLY A 127 5.25 -6.96 -7.21
C GLY A 127 4.16 -6.02 -6.77
N ILE A 128 4.59 -4.94 -6.13
CA ILE A 128 3.72 -3.87 -5.64
C ILE A 128 3.96 -2.61 -6.46
N ILE A 129 2.90 -1.92 -6.82
CA ILE A 129 2.97 -0.55 -7.33
C ILE A 129 2.33 0.43 -6.35
N ALA A 130 2.85 1.65 -6.32
CA ALA A 130 2.30 2.76 -5.58
C ALA A 130 2.43 4.03 -6.41
N ASP A 131 1.46 4.90 -6.34
CA ASP A 131 1.51 6.21 -6.98
C ASP A 131 2.00 7.23 -5.95
N ALA A 132 3.28 7.66 -6.12
CA ALA A 132 3.95 8.56 -5.21
C ALA A 132 3.69 10.01 -5.61
N TYR A 133 2.95 10.73 -4.80
CA TYR A 133 2.77 12.17 -4.94
C TYR A 133 4.03 12.92 -4.50
N ARG A 134 4.11 14.21 -4.81
CA ARG A 134 5.24 15.06 -4.46
C ARG A 134 5.66 14.91 -3.00
N GLY A 135 6.97 14.71 -2.79
CA GLY A 135 7.55 14.50 -1.46
C GLY A 135 7.46 13.05 -0.92
N ARG A 136 6.86 12.12 -1.69
CA ARG A 136 6.73 10.72 -1.29
C ARG A 136 7.65 9.76 -2.05
N VAL A 137 8.19 10.17 -3.19
CA VAL A 137 9.09 9.34 -4.02
C VAL A 137 10.28 8.83 -3.20
N GLU A 138 10.97 9.72 -2.47
CA GLU A 138 12.10 9.34 -1.64
C GLU A 138 11.71 8.40 -0.51
N TRP A 139 10.53 8.57 0.07
CA TRP A 139 10.04 7.70 1.11
C TRP A 139 9.85 6.27 0.60
N TYR A 140 9.22 6.09 -0.55
CA TYR A 140 9.07 4.78 -1.19
C TYR A 140 10.42 4.20 -1.64
N SER A 141 11.32 5.04 -2.16
CA SER A 141 12.66 4.61 -2.61
C SER A 141 13.49 3.98 -1.49
N ARG A 142 13.31 4.41 -0.25
CA ARG A 142 13.97 3.80 0.91
C ARG A 142 13.60 2.33 1.13
N TYR A 143 12.44 1.91 0.64
CA TYR A 143 11.97 0.52 0.71
C TYR A 143 12.33 -0.30 -0.53
N GLY A 144 13.06 0.28 -1.48
CA GLY A 144 13.50 -0.39 -2.69
C GLY A 144 12.57 -0.22 -3.88
N PHE A 145 11.53 0.63 -3.78
CA PHE A 145 10.73 1.00 -4.95
C PHE A 145 11.56 1.77 -5.97
N VAL A 146 11.28 1.50 -7.23
CA VAL A 146 11.89 2.18 -8.38
C VAL A 146 10.80 2.82 -9.25
N ALA A 147 11.10 3.93 -9.89
CA ALA A 147 10.16 4.58 -10.80
C ALA A 147 9.90 3.72 -12.04
N LEU A 148 8.64 3.67 -12.47
CA LEU A 148 8.25 3.15 -13.77
C LEU A 148 8.20 4.28 -14.82
N GLU A 149 8.51 3.94 -16.06
CA GLU A 149 8.42 4.88 -17.17
C GLU A 149 6.95 5.13 -17.57
N GLY A 150 6.66 6.30 -18.15
CA GLY A 150 5.36 6.64 -18.73
C GLY A 150 4.38 7.31 -17.78
N GLY A 151 4.82 7.82 -16.64
CA GLY A 151 4.00 8.67 -15.77
C GLY A 151 3.61 10.00 -16.45
N ALA A 152 2.45 10.56 -16.06
CA ALA A 152 2.04 11.88 -16.52
C ALA A 152 3.02 12.97 -16.03
N PRO A 153 3.38 13.97 -16.83
CA PRO A 153 4.34 15.02 -16.45
C PRO A 153 3.95 15.81 -15.18
N THR A 154 2.67 15.81 -14.82
CA THR A 154 2.11 16.56 -13.69
C THR A 154 1.40 15.69 -12.66
N GLY A 155 1.38 14.37 -12.85
CA GLY A 155 0.75 13.41 -11.95
C GLY A 155 1.72 12.83 -10.93
N PRO A 156 1.21 11.90 -10.09
CA PRO A 156 2.07 11.11 -9.21
C PRO A 156 3.04 10.26 -10.03
N GLU A 157 4.21 10.00 -9.46
CA GLU A 157 5.18 9.09 -10.03
C GLU A 157 4.81 7.65 -9.65
N ARG A 158 4.63 6.79 -10.65
CA ARG A 158 4.36 5.37 -10.40
C ARG A 158 5.63 4.64 -10.01
N MET A 159 5.60 4.05 -8.83
CA MET A 159 6.73 3.33 -8.24
C MET A 159 6.43 1.84 -8.22
N PHE A 160 7.46 1.03 -8.41
CA PHE A 160 7.37 -0.43 -8.44
C PHE A 160 8.36 -1.07 -7.49
N LEU A 161 7.91 -2.08 -6.75
CA LEU A 161 8.74 -2.95 -5.92
C LEU A 161 8.57 -4.40 -6.37
N ASP A 162 9.68 -5.00 -6.83
CA ASP A 162 9.71 -6.39 -7.28
C ASP A 162 9.45 -7.35 -6.11
N MET A 163 8.61 -8.35 -6.31
CA MET A 163 8.32 -9.37 -5.30
C MET A 163 9.56 -10.11 -4.83
N ARG A 164 10.55 -10.32 -5.71
CA ARG A 164 11.84 -10.92 -5.33
C ARG A 164 12.60 -10.08 -4.31
N THR A 165 12.56 -8.76 -4.46
CA THR A 165 13.18 -7.84 -3.49
C THR A 165 12.53 -7.96 -2.13
N ILE A 166 11.21 -8.02 -2.07
CA ILE A 166 10.46 -8.22 -0.82
C ILE A 166 10.84 -9.54 -0.15
N ARG A 167 10.87 -10.64 -0.93
CA ARG A 167 11.25 -11.97 -0.43
C ARG A 167 12.66 -12.00 0.15
N MET A 168 13.61 -11.32 -0.48
CA MET A 168 14.99 -11.25 0.01
C MET A 168 15.09 -10.45 1.30
N ALA A 169 14.38 -9.34 1.40
CA ALA A 169 14.39 -8.50 2.60
C ALA A 169 13.84 -9.22 3.85
N LEU A 170 12.84 -10.07 3.67
CA LEU A 170 12.23 -10.84 4.76
C LEU A 170 12.99 -12.14 5.12
N LYS A 171 13.96 -12.56 4.29
CA LYS A 171 14.81 -13.73 4.57
C LYS A 171 16.10 -13.39 5.30
N GLN A 172 16.41 -12.12 5.47
CA GLN A 172 17.55 -11.68 6.26
C GLN A 172 17.15 -11.74 7.74
N PRO A 173 17.95 -12.46 8.58
CA PRO A 173 17.69 -12.56 10.01
C PRO A 173 17.82 -11.21 10.74
#